data_0aaa5905c166e5daebfaeceba04de7f2
#
_entry.id   0aaa5905c166e5daebfaeceba04de7f2
#
_cell.length_a   1.000
_cell.length_b   1.000
_cell.length_c   1.000
_cell.angle_alpha   90.00
_cell.angle_beta   90.00
_cell.angle_gamma   90.00
#
_symmetry.space_group_name_H-M   'P 1'
#
loop_
_entity.id
_entity.type
_entity.pdbx_description
1 polymer ?
#
loop_
_entity_poly.entity_id
_entity_poly.type
_entity_poly.pdbx_seq_one_letter_code
_entity_poly.pdbx_strand_id
1 'polypeptide(L)'
;PHTLHLFLTLAFQNADVVDVGTAAELDGVPFAALHNTTWDIVYQRPWVFPTLPEAEWQQLENLFKIYIHTLILLLNEDATEHGEPYPFVYQNKIGCELYPNGSSTKFYHLAYNRQCLVTFNMDRALWVRQSGDAVAARIAAALNNITGLSVVFHELLNVTCIEHARSLLQHGQKELQRQVPPVAVVFARQEPNSSRLLLVCRVTGFYPSAVRVSWLQDGREVPPDPELGSTPLLPNADLTYQLRHVVAVVPGAGHSYVCRIQHSSLGGRDILLPWG
;
A
#
# COMPACT_ATOMS: atom_id res chain seq x y z
N PRO A 1 4.67 -11.93 8.07
CA PRO A 1 3.26 -11.97 7.68
C PRO A 1 3.11 -11.75 6.19
N HIS A 2 1.99 -12.22 5.59
CA HIS A 2 1.60 -11.98 4.22
C HIS A 2 0.32 -11.17 4.18
N THR A 3 0.24 -10.15 3.34
CA THR A 3 -0.90 -9.23 3.33
C THR A 3 -1.54 -9.14 1.95
N LEU A 4 -2.83 -9.48 1.88
CA LEU A 4 -3.69 -9.25 0.72
C LEU A 4 -4.41 -7.91 0.89
N HIS A 5 -4.20 -7.01 -0.04
CA HIS A 5 -4.87 -5.71 -0.11
C HIS A 5 -5.75 -5.59 -1.35
N LEU A 6 -6.91 -5.03 -1.16
CA LEU A 6 -7.75 -4.47 -2.21
C LEU A 6 -7.92 -2.97 -1.95
N PHE A 7 -7.53 -2.15 -2.90
CA PHE A 7 -7.67 -0.70 -2.87
C PHE A 7 -8.75 -0.27 -3.86
N LEU A 8 -9.59 0.66 -3.41
CA LEU A 8 -10.57 1.34 -4.25
C LEU A 8 -10.46 2.84 -3.98
N THR A 9 -10.33 3.64 -5.04
CA THR A 9 -10.38 5.10 -4.97
C THR A 9 -11.56 5.57 -5.82
N LEU A 10 -12.41 6.39 -5.23
CA LEU A 10 -13.53 7.05 -5.88
C LEU A 10 -13.28 8.57 -5.82
N ALA A 11 -12.91 9.16 -6.96
CA ALA A 11 -12.68 10.60 -7.08
C ALA A 11 -13.88 11.27 -7.74
N PHE A 12 -14.68 11.95 -6.94
CA PHE A 12 -15.88 12.66 -7.36
C PHE A 12 -15.48 14.05 -7.86
N GLN A 13 -15.55 14.27 -9.18
CA GLN A 13 -15.32 15.59 -9.80
C GLN A 13 -16.55 16.49 -9.64
N ASN A 14 -17.72 15.92 -9.79
CA ASN A 14 -19.03 16.51 -9.58
C ASN A 14 -20.06 15.39 -9.36
N ALA A 15 -21.35 15.72 -9.29
CA ALA A 15 -22.42 14.75 -9.07
C ALA A 15 -22.53 13.68 -10.18
N ASP A 16 -22.10 13.97 -11.39
CA ASP A 16 -22.26 13.10 -12.57
C ASP A 16 -20.96 12.36 -12.96
N VAL A 17 -19.81 12.83 -12.47
CA VAL A 17 -18.49 12.34 -12.90
C VAL A 17 -17.69 11.83 -11.72
N VAL A 18 -17.43 10.53 -11.72
CA VAL A 18 -16.63 9.83 -10.72
C VAL A 18 -15.55 8.99 -11.40
N ASP A 19 -14.30 9.25 -11.06
CA ASP A 19 -13.18 8.41 -11.50
C ASP A 19 -13.00 7.26 -10.50
N VAL A 20 -12.94 6.02 -11.02
CA VAL A 20 -12.79 4.79 -10.23
C VAL A 20 -11.41 4.20 -10.47
N GLY A 21 -10.61 4.14 -9.43
CA GLY A 21 -9.30 3.47 -9.44
C GLY A 21 -9.30 2.27 -8.50
N THR A 22 -8.75 1.13 -8.95
CA THR A 22 -8.63 -0.08 -8.13
C THR A 22 -7.26 -0.71 -8.26
N ALA A 23 -6.82 -1.41 -7.22
CA ALA A 23 -5.65 -2.27 -7.24
C ALA A 23 -5.81 -3.41 -6.24
N ALA A 24 -5.41 -4.61 -6.63
CA ALA A 24 -5.28 -5.75 -5.74
C ALA A 24 -3.80 -6.14 -5.65
N GLU A 25 -3.29 -6.25 -4.43
CA GLU A 25 -1.88 -6.50 -4.15
C GLU A 25 -1.69 -7.61 -3.12
N LEU A 26 -0.67 -8.43 -3.33
CA LEU A 26 -0.18 -9.38 -2.35
C LEU A 26 1.26 -9.04 -1.99
N ASP A 27 1.52 -8.72 -0.72
CA ASP A 27 2.85 -8.31 -0.22
C ASP A 27 3.46 -7.13 -1.01
N GLY A 28 2.59 -6.19 -1.47
CA GLY A 28 2.99 -5.04 -2.28
C GLY A 28 3.24 -5.37 -3.77
N VAL A 29 2.96 -6.59 -4.20
CA VAL A 29 3.00 -6.98 -5.62
C VAL A 29 1.61 -6.85 -6.21
N PRO A 30 1.37 -5.90 -7.12
CA PRO A 30 0.08 -5.76 -7.79
C PRO A 30 -0.16 -6.96 -8.71
N PHE A 31 -1.33 -7.58 -8.57
CA PHE A 31 -1.68 -8.78 -9.31
C PHE A 31 -2.97 -8.67 -10.15
N ALA A 32 -3.89 -7.78 -9.75
CA ALA A 32 -5.12 -7.51 -10.49
C ALA A 32 -5.60 -6.08 -10.26
N ALA A 33 -6.41 -5.58 -11.19
CA ALA A 33 -7.16 -4.34 -11.07
C ALA A 33 -8.48 -4.47 -11.84
N LEU A 34 -9.40 -3.53 -11.66
CA LEU A 34 -10.55 -3.44 -12.53
C LEU A 34 -10.24 -2.52 -13.71
N HIS A 35 -10.76 -2.88 -14.88
CA HIS A 35 -10.72 -1.99 -16.04
C HIS A 35 -11.49 -0.70 -15.74
N ASN A 36 -10.94 0.44 -16.12
CA ASN A 36 -11.43 1.75 -15.69
C ASN A 36 -12.85 2.11 -16.18
N THR A 37 -13.35 1.48 -17.24
CA THR A 37 -14.67 1.77 -17.80
C THR A 37 -15.65 0.62 -17.66
N THR A 38 -15.22 -0.63 -17.82
CA THR A 38 -16.11 -1.80 -17.76
C THR A 38 -16.15 -2.45 -16.38
N TRP A 39 -15.15 -2.16 -15.54
CA TRP A 39 -14.91 -2.76 -14.22
C TRP A 39 -14.75 -4.28 -14.27
N ASP A 40 -14.33 -4.83 -15.43
CA ASP A 40 -13.94 -6.22 -15.54
C ASP A 40 -12.59 -6.43 -14.89
N ILE A 41 -12.35 -7.61 -14.30
CA ILE A 41 -11.07 -7.93 -13.68
C ILE A 41 -9.97 -8.07 -14.74
N VAL A 42 -8.92 -7.28 -14.60
CA VAL A 42 -7.71 -7.35 -15.42
C VAL A 42 -6.60 -8.01 -14.61
N TYR A 43 -6.22 -9.22 -15.00
CA TYR A 43 -5.13 -9.95 -14.36
C TYR A 43 -3.78 -9.42 -14.84
N GLN A 44 -2.96 -8.96 -13.92
CA GLN A 44 -1.63 -8.39 -14.21
C GLN A 44 -0.53 -9.44 -14.12
N ARG A 45 -0.83 -10.64 -13.63
CA ARG A 45 0.10 -11.75 -13.46
C ARG A 45 -0.50 -13.05 -13.95
N PRO A 46 0.23 -13.86 -14.73
CA PRO A 46 -0.32 -15.11 -15.30
C PRO A 46 -0.66 -16.16 -14.24
N TRP A 47 -0.05 -16.09 -13.07
CA TRP A 47 -0.29 -17.03 -11.98
C TRP A 47 -1.57 -16.72 -11.16
N VAL A 48 -2.25 -15.61 -11.44
CA VAL A 48 -3.43 -15.18 -10.68
C VAL A 48 -4.68 -15.93 -11.13
N PHE A 49 -4.93 -16.01 -12.44
CA PHE A 49 -6.13 -16.62 -12.96
C PHE A 49 -6.38 -18.06 -12.45
N PRO A 50 -5.35 -18.95 -12.35
CA PRO A 50 -5.54 -20.31 -11.84
C PRO A 50 -5.81 -20.42 -10.33
N THR A 51 -5.78 -19.31 -9.58
CA THR A 51 -5.97 -19.35 -8.11
C THR A 51 -7.39 -19.63 -7.68
N LEU A 52 -8.37 -19.38 -8.56
CA LEU A 52 -9.78 -19.67 -8.35
C LEU A 52 -10.39 -20.25 -9.63
N PRO A 53 -11.46 -21.07 -9.52
CA PRO A 53 -12.29 -21.42 -10.66
C PRO A 53 -12.88 -20.19 -11.36
N GLU A 54 -13.08 -20.27 -12.66
CA GLU A 54 -13.63 -19.17 -13.46
C GLU A 54 -14.97 -18.65 -12.91
N ALA A 55 -15.85 -19.56 -12.46
CA ALA A 55 -17.13 -19.19 -11.87
C ALA A 55 -16.99 -18.35 -10.57
N GLU A 56 -15.98 -18.61 -9.76
CA GLU A 56 -15.70 -17.85 -8.55
C GLU A 56 -15.12 -16.47 -8.88
N TRP A 57 -14.25 -16.37 -9.89
CA TRP A 57 -13.78 -15.08 -10.41
C TRP A 57 -14.94 -14.22 -10.90
N GLN A 58 -15.89 -14.82 -11.65
CA GLN A 58 -17.08 -14.13 -12.14
C GLN A 58 -17.98 -13.63 -10.98
N GLN A 59 -18.12 -14.44 -9.93
CA GLN A 59 -18.87 -14.02 -8.73
C GLN A 59 -18.22 -12.85 -8.03
N LEU A 60 -16.88 -12.87 -7.83
CA LEU A 60 -16.14 -11.77 -7.23
C LEU A 60 -16.24 -10.50 -8.07
N GLU A 61 -16.09 -10.60 -9.39
CA GLU A 61 -16.23 -9.46 -10.30
C GLU A 61 -17.61 -8.81 -10.19
N ASN A 62 -18.68 -9.61 -10.23
CA ASN A 62 -20.05 -9.12 -10.09
C ASN A 62 -20.26 -8.45 -8.72
N LEU A 63 -19.72 -9.03 -7.66
CA LEU A 63 -19.83 -8.49 -6.33
C LEU A 63 -19.13 -7.13 -6.20
N PHE A 64 -17.92 -6.99 -6.77
CA PHE A 64 -17.20 -5.72 -6.80
C PHE A 64 -17.92 -4.66 -7.62
N LYS A 65 -18.48 -5.02 -8.76
CA LYS A 65 -19.29 -4.11 -9.60
C LYS A 65 -20.49 -3.57 -8.83
N ILE A 66 -21.23 -4.45 -8.16
CA ILE A 66 -22.40 -4.06 -7.33
C ILE A 66 -21.94 -3.17 -6.16
N TYR A 67 -20.86 -3.54 -5.49
CA TYR A 67 -20.35 -2.79 -4.36
C TYR A 67 -19.88 -1.38 -4.74
N ILE A 68 -19.11 -1.24 -5.83
CA ILE A 68 -18.63 0.06 -6.32
C ILE A 68 -19.81 0.95 -6.70
N HIS A 69 -20.77 0.39 -7.43
CA HIS A 69 -21.98 1.13 -7.83
C HIS A 69 -22.79 1.59 -6.61
N THR A 70 -22.98 0.72 -5.64
CA THR A 70 -23.68 1.05 -4.39
C THR A 70 -22.96 2.16 -3.62
N LEU A 71 -21.63 2.10 -3.50
CA LEU A 71 -20.85 3.15 -2.85
C LEU A 71 -20.96 4.49 -3.59
N ILE A 72 -20.85 4.49 -4.90
CA ILE A 72 -20.98 5.73 -5.69
C ILE A 72 -22.32 6.39 -5.44
N LEU A 73 -23.42 5.64 -5.50
CA LEU A 73 -24.77 6.17 -5.24
C LEU A 73 -24.89 6.73 -3.83
N LEU A 74 -24.51 5.93 -2.83
CA LEU A 74 -24.63 6.30 -1.42
C LEU A 74 -23.80 7.55 -1.10
N LEU A 75 -22.54 7.61 -1.55
CA LEU A 75 -21.64 8.71 -1.23
C LEU A 75 -22.03 10.01 -1.96
N ASN A 76 -22.53 9.88 -3.19
CA ASN A 76 -23.00 11.03 -3.97
C ASN A 76 -24.33 11.59 -3.41
N GLU A 77 -25.24 10.72 -2.99
CA GLU A 77 -26.49 11.10 -2.33
C GLU A 77 -26.21 11.85 -1.02
N ASP A 78 -25.35 11.30 -0.14
CA ASP A 78 -24.95 11.96 1.10
C ASP A 78 -24.34 13.34 0.85
N ALA A 79 -23.43 13.44 -0.13
CA ALA A 79 -22.79 14.70 -0.49
C ALA A 79 -23.80 15.75 -1.00
N THR A 80 -24.75 15.32 -1.84
CA THR A 80 -25.79 16.21 -2.40
C THR A 80 -26.77 16.69 -1.33
N GLU A 81 -27.26 15.78 -0.46
CA GLU A 81 -28.20 16.11 0.60
C GLU A 81 -27.62 17.07 1.64
N HIS A 82 -26.32 16.98 1.92
CA HIS A 82 -25.66 17.75 2.95
C HIS A 82 -24.80 18.91 2.43
N GLY A 83 -24.80 19.13 1.11
CA GLY A 83 -24.10 20.25 0.49
C GLY A 83 -22.56 20.14 0.59
N GLU A 84 -22.02 18.92 0.61
CA GLU A 84 -20.56 18.72 0.61
C GLU A 84 -19.96 19.24 -0.73
N PRO A 85 -18.90 20.05 -0.66
CA PRO A 85 -18.36 20.66 -1.87
C PRO A 85 -17.55 19.65 -2.71
N TYR A 86 -17.77 19.66 -4.02
CA TYR A 86 -16.91 18.96 -4.99
C TYR A 86 -15.65 19.80 -5.32
N PRO A 87 -14.52 19.17 -5.71
CA PRO A 87 -14.29 17.72 -5.76
C PRO A 87 -13.94 17.12 -4.41
N PHE A 88 -14.20 15.81 -4.23
CA PHE A 88 -13.75 15.06 -3.07
C PHE A 88 -13.35 13.62 -3.43
N VAL A 89 -12.62 12.97 -2.52
CA VAL A 89 -12.08 11.62 -2.75
C VAL A 89 -12.43 10.71 -1.58
N TYR A 90 -13.00 9.55 -1.90
CA TYR A 90 -13.07 8.42 -0.98
C TYR A 90 -12.05 7.36 -1.34
N GLN A 91 -11.42 6.79 -0.33
CA GLN A 91 -10.46 5.69 -0.48
C GLN A 91 -10.88 4.54 0.41
N ASN A 92 -10.95 3.35 -0.17
CA ASN A 92 -11.30 2.15 0.57
C ASN A 92 -10.11 1.17 0.53
N LYS A 93 -9.74 0.67 1.70
CA LYS A 93 -8.70 -0.35 1.88
C LYS A 93 -9.32 -1.56 2.56
N ILE A 94 -9.34 -2.68 1.86
CA ILE A 94 -9.96 -3.92 2.33
C ILE A 94 -8.91 -5.03 2.25
N GLY A 95 -8.93 -5.97 3.19
CA GLY A 95 -8.03 -7.11 3.10
C GLY A 95 -7.82 -7.89 4.37
N CYS A 96 -6.80 -8.73 4.34
CA CYS A 96 -6.39 -9.58 5.44
C CYS A 96 -4.88 -9.76 5.48
N GLU A 97 -4.38 -10.03 6.67
CA GLU A 97 -2.98 -10.33 6.92
C GLU A 97 -2.86 -11.71 7.57
N LEU A 98 -2.02 -12.57 7.01
CA LEU A 98 -1.76 -13.93 7.47
C LEU A 98 -0.43 -13.98 8.20
N TYR A 99 -0.43 -14.50 9.41
CA TYR A 99 0.78 -14.64 10.23
C TYR A 99 1.34 -16.05 10.19
N PRO A 100 2.67 -16.23 10.40
CA PRO A 100 3.32 -17.54 10.39
C PRO A 100 2.77 -18.53 11.44
N ASN A 101 2.19 -18.03 12.53
CA ASN A 101 1.55 -18.83 13.58
C ASN A 101 0.15 -19.34 13.20
N GLY A 102 -0.32 -19.05 11.98
CA GLY A 102 -1.65 -19.43 11.50
C GLY A 102 -2.78 -18.47 11.85
N SER A 103 -2.50 -17.45 12.68
CA SER A 103 -3.49 -16.38 12.94
C SER A 103 -3.65 -15.43 11.75
N SER A 104 -4.70 -14.65 11.75
CA SER A 104 -4.94 -13.63 10.72
C SER A 104 -5.65 -12.42 11.29
N THR A 105 -5.35 -11.25 10.74
CA THR A 105 -6.12 -10.03 10.97
C THR A 105 -6.87 -9.63 9.70
N LYS A 106 -7.96 -8.95 9.85
CA LYS A 106 -8.83 -8.50 8.76
C LYS A 106 -9.07 -7.02 8.94
N PHE A 107 -9.23 -6.32 7.84
CA PHE A 107 -9.45 -4.89 7.88
C PHE A 107 -10.32 -4.40 6.73
N TYR A 108 -11.12 -3.41 7.03
CA TYR A 108 -11.85 -2.57 6.10
C TYR A 108 -11.76 -1.14 6.62
N HIS A 109 -11.20 -0.24 5.82
CA HIS A 109 -11.08 1.17 6.14
C HIS A 109 -11.65 1.98 4.98
N LEU A 110 -12.59 2.86 5.28
CA LEU A 110 -13.08 3.86 4.33
C LEU A 110 -12.64 5.24 4.82
N ALA A 111 -11.91 5.95 3.97
CA ALA A 111 -11.39 7.29 4.24
C ALA A 111 -12.02 8.33 3.29
N TYR A 112 -12.20 9.54 3.78
CA TYR A 112 -12.64 10.72 3.05
C TYR A 112 -11.54 11.77 3.11
N ASN A 113 -11.11 12.28 1.96
CA ASN A 113 -10.06 13.28 1.86
C ASN A 113 -8.86 12.97 2.79
N ARG A 114 -8.39 11.70 2.81
CA ARG A 114 -7.24 11.19 3.59
C ARG A 114 -7.50 10.95 5.08
N GLN A 115 -8.70 11.21 5.58
CA GLN A 115 -9.09 10.93 6.96
C GLN A 115 -9.92 9.64 7.02
N CYS A 116 -9.53 8.69 7.88
CA CYS A 116 -10.33 7.47 8.08
C CYS A 116 -11.67 7.82 8.75
N LEU A 117 -12.77 7.51 8.06
CA LEU A 117 -14.12 7.75 8.56
C LEU A 117 -14.72 6.53 9.24
N VAL A 118 -14.61 5.36 8.58
CA VAL A 118 -15.36 4.16 8.95
C VAL A 118 -14.46 2.94 8.82
N THR A 119 -14.59 2.02 9.78
CA THR A 119 -13.98 0.69 9.76
C THR A 119 -15.06 -0.37 9.97
N PHE A 120 -14.79 -1.60 9.50
CA PHE A 120 -15.66 -2.73 9.77
C PHE A 120 -15.18 -3.50 11.01
N ASN A 121 -16.07 -3.63 12.00
CA ASN A 121 -15.83 -4.41 13.21
C ASN A 121 -16.21 -5.87 12.94
N MET A 122 -15.22 -6.75 12.96
CA MET A 122 -15.39 -8.17 12.63
C MET A 122 -16.25 -8.92 13.67
N ASP A 123 -16.11 -8.58 14.97
CA ASP A 123 -16.82 -9.29 16.06
C ASP A 123 -18.31 -8.99 16.06
N ARG A 124 -18.67 -7.77 15.67
CA ARG A 124 -20.06 -7.29 15.66
C ARG A 124 -20.69 -7.34 14.26
N ALA A 125 -19.90 -7.62 13.24
CA ALA A 125 -20.29 -7.59 11.83
C ALA A 125 -21.01 -6.28 11.46
N LEU A 126 -20.40 -5.12 11.78
CA LEU A 126 -20.97 -3.82 11.49
C LEU A 126 -19.87 -2.76 11.24
N TRP A 127 -20.24 -1.70 10.51
CA TRP A 127 -19.38 -0.54 10.30
C TRP A 127 -19.44 0.41 11.49
N VAL A 128 -18.25 0.85 11.93
CA VAL A 128 -18.07 1.74 13.10
C VAL A 128 -17.37 3.01 12.64
N ARG A 129 -17.92 4.15 13.02
CA ARG A 129 -17.28 5.45 12.78
C ARG A 129 -15.94 5.55 13.53
N GLN A 130 -14.95 6.18 12.89
CA GLN A 130 -13.62 6.40 13.47
C GLN A 130 -13.37 7.87 13.81
N SER A 131 -14.20 8.78 13.33
CA SER A 131 -14.13 10.21 13.67
C SER A 131 -15.41 10.72 14.30
N GLY A 132 -15.34 11.88 14.95
CA GLY A 132 -16.50 12.60 15.48
C GLY A 132 -17.33 13.31 14.41
N ASP A 133 -16.91 13.30 13.16
CA ASP A 133 -17.56 14.02 12.08
C ASP A 133 -18.95 13.48 11.76
N ALA A 134 -19.85 14.39 11.38
CA ALA A 134 -21.20 14.03 10.98
C ALA A 134 -21.20 13.10 9.76
N VAL A 135 -20.30 13.32 8.80
CA VAL A 135 -20.11 12.46 7.63
C VAL A 135 -19.82 11.01 8.04
N ALA A 136 -18.90 10.80 8.98
CA ALA A 136 -18.57 9.46 9.47
C ALA A 136 -19.77 8.74 10.09
N ALA A 137 -20.60 9.47 10.86
CA ALA A 137 -21.80 8.92 11.46
C ALA A 137 -22.85 8.53 10.41
N ARG A 138 -23.09 9.40 9.42
CA ARG A 138 -24.05 9.15 8.34
C ARG A 138 -23.64 7.96 7.48
N ILE A 139 -22.38 7.94 7.02
CA ILE A 139 -21.87 6.85 6.17
C ILE A 139 -21.87 5.51 6.92
N ALA A 140 -21.46 5.47 8.20
CA ALA A 140 -21.53 4.24 8.98
C ALA A 140 -22.98 3.75 9.14
N ALA A 141 -23.94 4.65 9.40
CA ALA A 141 -25.36 4.31 9.48
C ALA A 141 -25.90 3.80 8.14
N ALA A 142 -25.57 4.47 7.03
CA ALA A 142 -26.01 4.07 5.70
C ALA A 142 -25.50 2.68 5.31
N LEU A 143 -24.21 2.39 5.52
CA LEU A 143 -23.62 1.07 5.26
C LEU A 143 -24.27 -0.02 6.12
N ASN A 144 -24.55 0.25 7.37
CA ASN A 144 -25.23 -0.70 8.27
C ASN A 144 -26.71 -0.95 7.90
N ASN A 145 -27.34 0.00 7.23
CA ASN A 145 -28.75 -0.12 6.81
C ASN A 145 -28.90 -0.92 5.49
N ILE A 146 -27.82 -1.16 4.73
CA ILE A 146 -27.90 -1.98 3.52
C ILE A 146 -28.09 -3.45 3.91
N THR A 147 -29.25 -3.99 3.60
CA THR A 147 -29.62 -5.37 3.95
C THR A 147 -28.60 -6.38 3.40
N GLY A 148 -28.05 -7.21 4.29
CA GLY A 148 -27.12 -8.28 3.95
C GLY A 148 -25.68 -7.84 3.71
N LEU A 149 -25.37 -6.55 3.58
CA LEU A 149 -24.03 -6.08 3.27
C LEU A 149 -23.00 -6.49 4.34
N SER A 150 -23.37 -6.36 5.62
CA SER A 150 -22.50 -6.75 6.73
C SER A 150 -22.19 -8.25 6.75
N VAL A 151 -23.16 -9.08 6.40
CA VAL A 151 -22.98 -10.54 6.32
C VAL A 151 -22.03 -10.91 5.19
N VAL A 152 -22.19 -10.28 4.03
CA VAL A 152 -21.31 -10.48 2.87
C VAL A 152 -19.88 -10.07 3.22
N PHE A 153 -19.65 -8.91 3.80
CA PHE A 153 -18.31 -8.47 4.18
C PHE A 153 -17.70 -9.31 5.30
N HIS A 154 -18.50 -9.78 6.24
CA HIS A 154 -18.01 -10.70 7.27
C HIS A 154 -17.49 -12.00 6.66
N GLU A 155 -18.22 -12.60 5.70
CA GLU A 155 -17.81 -13.80 4.99
C GLU A 155 -16.59 -13.56 4.10
N LEU A 156 -16.61 -12.48 3.31
CA LEU A 156 -15.48 -12.10 2.45
C LEU A 156 -14.17 -11.93 3.22
N LEU A 157 -14.22 -11.32 4.39
CA LEU A 157 -13.02 -11.06 5.18
C LEU A 157 -12.58 -12.27 5.99
N ASN A 158 -13.50 -13.05 6.56
CA ASN A 158 -13.18 -14.19 7.39
C ASN A 158 -12.78 -15.44 6.62
N VAL A 159 -13.38 -15.68 5.47
CA VAL A 159 -13.20 -16.91 4.69
C VAL A 159 -12.52 -16.60 3.37
N THR A 160 -13.19 -15.90 2.48
CA THR A 160 -12.72 -15.69 1.09
C THR A 160 -11.34 -15.03 1.02
N CYS A 161 -11.10 -13.98 1.81
CA CYS A 161 -9.80 -13.29 1.83
C CYS A 161 -8.66 -14.22 2.23
N ILE A 162 -8.88 -15.01 3.28
CA ILE A 162 -7.86 -15.91 3.84
C ILE A 162 -7.54 -17.06 2.86
N GLU A 163 -8.58 -17.69 2.31
CA GLU A 163 -8.43 -18.80 1.36
C GLU A 163 -7.79 -18.33 0.05
N HIS A 164 -8.24 -17.18 -0.47
CA HIS A 164 -7.67 -16.61 -1.68
C HIS A 164 -6.23 -16.15 -1.48
N ALA A 165 -5.89 -15.51 -0.35
CA ALA A 165 -4.51 -15.15 -0.03
C ALA A 165 -3.58 -16.37 -0.01
N ARG A 166 -4.03 -17.50 0.56
CA ARG A 166 -3.25 -18.75 0.57
C ARG A 166 -3.06 -19.30 -0.84
N SER A 167 -4.11 -19.31 -1.66
CA SER A 167 -4.04 -19.75 -3.05
C SER A 167 -3.09 -18.87 -3.88
N LEU A 168 -3.18 -17.55 -3.72
CA LEU A 168 -2.28 -16.58 -4.36
C LEU A 168 -0.81 -16.79 -3.95
N LEU A 169 -0.54 -17.03 -2.67
CA LEU A 169 0.80 -17.32 -2.16
C LEU A 169 1.39 -18.59 -2.79
N GLN A 170 0.58 -19.63 -2.94
CA GLN A 170 0.99 -20.89 -3.54
C GLN A 170 1.34 -20.71 -5.03
N HIS A 171 0.46 -20.09 -5.80
CA HIS A 171 0.64 -19.92 -7.26
C HIS A 171 1.70 -18.86 -7.60
N GLY A 172 1.78 -17.80 -6.78
CA GLY A 172 2.73 -16.69 -6.96
C GLY A 172 4.10 -16.92 -6.32
N GLN A 173 4.35 -18.06 -5.67
CA GLN A 173 5.53 -18.33 -4.86
C GLN A 173 6.84 -17.94 -5.53
N LYS A 174 7.02 -18.30 -6.80
CA LYS A 174 8.24 -18.02 -7.56
C LYS A 174 8.52 -16.52 -7.70
N GLU A 175 7.51 -15.71 -7.92
CA GLU A 175 7.65 -14.25 -8.03
C GLU A 175 7.77 -13.59 -6.67
N LEU A 176 6.94 -13.99 -5.71
CA LEU A 176 6.89 -13.40 -4.37
C LEU A 176 8.14 -13.67 -3.53
N GLN A 177 8.80 -14.82 -3.73
CA GLN A 177 10.02 -15.21 -3.02
C GLN A 177 11.31 -14.90 -3.80
N ARG A 178 11.21 -14.23 -4.95
CA ARG A 178 12.41 -13.84 -5.70
C ARG A 178 13.32 -12.96 -4.84
N GLN A 179 14.61 -13.00 -5.13
CA GLN A 179 15.62 -12.18 -4.47
C GLN A 179 16.39 -11.41 -5.55
N VAL A 180 16.37 -10.09 -5.47
CA VAL A 180 17.11 -9.22 -6.39
C VAL A 180 18.02 -8.32 -5.55
N PRO A 181 19.36 -8.39 -5.75
CA PRO A 181 20.28 -7.60 -4.94
C PRO A 181 20.21 -6.11 -5.31
N PRO A 182 20.42 -5.22 -4.31
CA PRO A 182 20.46 -3.79 -4.54
C PRO A 182 21.71 -3.37 -5.34
N VAL A 183 21.52 -2.36 -6.18
CA VAL A 183 22.59 -1.56 -6.76
C VAL A 183 22.58 -0.20 -6.07
N ALA A 184 23.76 0.30 -5.70
CA ALA A 184 23.83 1.56 -4.99
C ALA A 184 24.99 2.44 -5.43
N VAL A 185 24.79 3.73 -5.32
CA VAL A 185 25.79 4.77 -5.58
C VAL A 185 25.77 5.81 -4.47
N VAL A 186 26.93 6.36 -4.18
CA VAL A 186 27.10 7.48 -3.26
C VAL A 186 27.57 8.69 -4.04
N PHE A 187 26.94 9.83 -3.80
CA PHE A 187 27.35 11.11 -4.38
C PHE A 187 27.08 12.24 -3.40
N ALA A 188 27.77 13.36 -3.60
CA ALA A 188 27.57 14.57 -2.80
C ALA A 188 26.77 15.61 -3.59
N ARG A 189 25.99 16.40 -2.87
CA ARG A 189 25.40 17.63 -3.38
C ARG A 189 25.54 18.73 -2.34
N GLN A 190 25.73 19.97 -2.81
CA GLN A 190 25.75 21.11 -1.92
C GLN A 190 24.31 21.51 -1.55
N GLU A 191 24.10 21.79 -0.26
CA GLU A 191 22.84 22.34 0.21
C GLU A 191 22.75 23.82 -0.22
N PRO A 192 21.65 24.25 -0.86
CA PRO A 192 21.48 25.64 -1.27
C PRO A 192 21.60 26.58 -0.05
N ASN A 193 22.39 27.66 -0.17
CA ASN A 193 22.61 28.67 0.87
C ASN A 193 23.22 28.15 2.19
N SER A 194 23.91 27.04 2.16
CA SER A 194 24.57 26.41 3.31
C SER A 194 26.02 26.03 3.00
N SER A 195 26.86 26.00 4.01
CA SER A 195 28.23 25.44 3.92
C SER A 195 28.26 23.93 4.07
N ARG A 196 27.08 23.28 4.32
CA ARG A 196 26.97 21.83 4.50
C ARG A 196 26.98 21.12 3.15
N LEU A 197 27.66 19.99 3.13
CA LEU A 197 27.61 19.05 2.02
C LEU A 197 26.68 17.89 2.40
N LEU A 198 25.76 17.54 1.50
CA LEU A 198 24.87 16.42 1.70
C LEU A 198 25.42 15.22 0.95
N LEU A 199 25.71 14.14 1.66
CA LEU A 199 26.03 12.85 1.05
C LEU A 199 24.74 12.08 0.85
N VAL A 200 24.54 11.59 -0.35
CA VAL A 200 23.34 10.83 -0.76
C VAL A 200 23.76 9.42 -1.13
N CYS A 201 23.21 8.45 -0.41
CA CYS A 201 23.27 7.05 -0.78
C CYS A 201 21.96 6.70 -1.50
N ARG A 202 22.02 6.46 -2.81
CA ARG A 202 20.90 5.99 -3.63
C ARG A 202 21.00 4.49 -3.79
N VAL A 203 19.96 3.79 -3.36
CA VAL A 203 19.85 2.33 -3.43
C VAL A 203 18.64 1.99 -4.30
N THR A 204 18.80 1.14 -5.30
CA THR A 204 17.73 0.82 -6.26
C THR A 204 17.82 -0.60 -6.78
N GLY A 205 16.74 -1.09 -7.39
CA GLY A 205 16.70 -2.37 -8.11
C GLY A 205 16.58 -3.59 -7.19
N PHE A 206 16.28 -3.45 -5.91
CA PHE A 206 16.23 -4.56 -4.97
C PHE A 206 14.80 -5.11 -4.77
N TYR A 207 14.73 -6.40 -4.44
CA TYR A 207 13.51 -7.08 -4.03
C TYR A 207 13.87 -8.26 -3.08
N PRO A 208 13.11 -8.49 -1.99
CA PRO A 208 11.91 -7.78 -1.54
C PRO A 208 12.18 -6.36 -1.01
N SER A 209 11.11 -5.70 -0.56
CA SER A 209 11.14 -4.30 -0.12
C SER A 209 11.93 -4.05 1.17
N ALA A 210 12.11 -5.08 2.01
CA ALA A 210 12.80 -4.97 3.29
C ALA A 210 14.30 -4.74 3.09
N VAL A 211 14.75 -3.52 3.31
CA VAL A 211 16.16 -3.10 3.22
C VAL A 211 16.52 -2.20 4.41
N ARG A 212 17.73 -2.32 4.90
CA ARG A 212 18.28 -1.36 5.86
C ARG A 212 19.44 -0.61 5.22
N VAL A 213 19.34 0.71 5.19
CA VAL A 213 20.39 1.61 4.71
C VAL A 213 20.76 2.54 5.84
N SER A 214 22.04 2.65 6.15
CA SER A 214 22.55 3.53 7.19
C SER A 214 23.86 4.18 6.78
N TRP A 215 24.15 5.37 7.33
CA TRP A 215 25.45 6.01 7.22
C TRP A 215 26.30 5.69 8.45
N LEU A 216 27.55 5.33 8.21
CA LEU A 216 28.55 5.17 9.25
C LEU A 216 29.54 6.34 9.17
N GLN A 217 29.74 7.05 10.26
CA GLN A 217 30.81 8.04 10.45
C GLN A 217 31.87 7.42 11.36
N ASP A 218 33.08 7.27 10.88
CA ASP A 218 34.20 6.63 11.61
C ASP A 218 33.81 5.26 12.20
N GLY A 219 33.01 4.49 11.43
CA GLY A 219 32.53 3.16 11.81
C GLY A 219 31.31 3.14 12.73
N ARG A 220 30.77 4.30 13.14
CA ARG A 220 29.57 4.38 14.01
C ARG A 220 28.36 4.85 13.22
N GLU A 221 27.21 4.23 13.47
CA GLU A 221 25.96 4.58 12.78
C GLU A 221 25.51 5.99 13.16
N VAL A 222 25.23 6.80 12.14
CA VAL A 222 24.71 8.17 12.29
C VAL A 222 23.19 8.09 12.36
N PRO A 223 22.53 8.71 13.33
CA PRO A 223 21.08 8.77 13.40
C PRO A 223 20.49 9.41 12.12
N PRO A 224 19.36 8.93 11.61
CA PRO A 224 18.69 9.55 10.48
C PRO A 224 18.18 10.95 10.87
N ASP A 225 18.36 11.92 9.98
CA ASP A 225 17.78 13.26 10.10
C ASP A 225 16.61 13.39 9.10
N PRO A 226 15.36 13.50 9.58
CA PRO A 226 14.18 13.58 8.73
C PRO A 226 14.17 14.83 7.82
N GLU A 227 14.86 15.90 8.19
CA GLU A 227 14.86 17.16 7.46
C GLU A 227 15.80 17.15 6.23
N LEU A 228 16.71 16.20 6.14
CA LEU A 228 17.74 16.17 5.09
C LEU A 228 17.26 15.61 3.75
N GLY A 229 15.98 15.27 3.61
CA GLY A 229 15.39 14.83 2.33
C GLY A 229 15.72 13.38 1.96
N SER A 230 15.89 12.50 2.96
CA SER A 230 15.79 11.06 2.75
C SER A 230 14.41 10.71 2.20
N THR A 231 14.35 9.79 1.25
CA THR A 231 13.07 9.37 0.68
C THR A 231 12.53 8.13 1.39
N PRO A 232 11.21 7.96 1.46
CA PRO A 232 10.65 6.66 1.80
C PRO A 232 11.02 5.62 0.74
N LEU A 233 10.67 4.37 1.01
CA LEU A 233 10.73 3.30 0.04
C LEU A 233 9.77 3.60 -1.12
N LEU A 234 10.29 3.57 -2.36
CA LEU A 234 9.54 3.87 -3.58
C LEU A 234 9.58 2.66 -4.52
N PRO A 235 8.49 2.33 -5.21
CA PRO A 235 8.46 1.25 -6.20
C PRO A 235 9.10 1.69 -7.52
N ASN A 236 9.71 0.73 -8.22
CA ASN A 236 10.11 0.82 -9.63
C ASN A 236 9.09 0.10 -10.52
N ALA A 237 9.08 0.39 -11.80
CA ALA A 237 8.15 -0.22 -12.76
C ALA A 237 8.33 -1.75 -12.92
N ASP A 238 9.52 -2.27 -12.64
CA ASP A 238 9.87 -3.70 -12.70
C ASP A 238 9.59 -4.47 -11.40
N LEU A 239 8.82 -3.88 -10.48
CA LEU A 239 8.51 -4.41 -9.14
C LEU A 239 9.73 -4.55 -8.22
N THR A 240 10.81 -3.85 -8.48
CA THR A 240 11.88 -3.61 -7.52
C THR A 240 11.62 -2.30 -6.78
N TYR A 241 12.47 -2.02 -5.82
CA TYR A 241 12.32 -0.83 -4.99
C TYR A 241 13.54 0.07 -5.07
N GLN A 242 13.36 1.32 -4.66
CA GLN A 242 14.42 2.30 -4.51
C GLN A 242 14.20 3.18 -3.28
N LEU A 243 15.29 3.72 -2.76
CA LEU A 243 15.27 4.76 -1.74
C LEU A 243 16.54 5.60 -1.80
N ARG A 244 16.52 6.73 -1.10
CA ARG A 244 17.69 7.58 -0.85
C ARG A 244 17.83 7.81 0.64
N HIS A 245 19.04 7.67 1.13
CA HIS A 245 19.38 8.00 2.50
C HIS A 245 20.44 9.10 2.52
N VAL A 246 20.16 10.21 3.23
CA VAL A 246 20.96 11.43 3.18
C VAL A 246 21.56 11.71 4.55
N VAL A 247 22.82 12.15 4.57
CA VAL A 247 23.50 12.67 5.77
C VAL A 247 24.17 14.00 5.45
N ALA A 248 24.12 14.95 6.38
CA ALA A 248 24.85 16.19 6.26
C ALA A 248 26.26 16.04 6.84
N VAL A 249 27.25 16.57 6.12
CA VAL A 249 28.64 16.52 6.53
C VAL A 249 29.30 17.89 6.42
N VAL A 250 30.32 18.12 7.25
CA VAL A 250 31.15 19.31 7.16
C VAL A 250 32.43 18.97 6.38
N PRO A 251 32.63 19.57 5.19
CA PRO A 251 33.82 19.32 4.40
C PRO A 251 35.11 19.64 5.21
N GLY A 252 36.11 18.76 5.09
CA GLY A 252 37.41 18.96 5.73
C GLY A 252 37.48 18.66 7.24
N ALA A 253 36.38 18.12 7.82
CA ALA A 253 36.35 17.76 9.26
C ALA A 253 37.17 16.50 9.61
N GLY A 254 37.75 15.80 8.60
CA GLY A 254 38.61 14.64 8.81
C GLY A 254 37.88 13.34 9.17
N HIS A 255 36.57 13.29 8.98
CA HIS A 255 35.76 12.09 9.22
C HIS A 255 35.63 11.22 7.97
N SER A 256 35.61 9.91 8.17
CA SER A 256 35.26 8.94 7.12
C SER A 256 33.75 8.65 7.09
N TYR A 257 33.18 8.52 5.91
CA TYR A 257 31.76 8.19 5.76
C TYR A 257 31.59 6.96 4.88
N VAL A 258 30.72 6.03 5.30
CA VAL A 258 30.41 4.81 4.56
C VAL A 258 28.88 4.61 4.55
N CYS A 259 28.30 4.43 3.37
CA CYS A 259 26.93 3.96 3.27
C CYS A 259 26.90 2.44 3.41
N ARG A 260 26.16 1.92 4.38
CA ARG A 260 25.98 0.51 4.66
C ARG A 260 24.59 0.07 4.25
N ILE A 261 24.51 -1.00 3.45
CA ILE A 261 23.26 -1.56 2.94
C ILE A 261 23.16 -3.02 3.35
N GLN A 262 22.05 -3.39 3.97
CA GLN A 262 21.72 -4.75 4.39
C GLN A 262 20.44 -5.19 3.69
N HIS A 263 20.49 -6.35 3.02
CA HIS A 263 19.36 -6.89 2.28
C HIS A 263 19.42 -8.42 2.26
N SER A 264 18.24 -9.08 2.28
CA SER A 264 18.15 -10.54 2.31
C SER A 264 18.86 -11.24 1.14
N SER A 265 18.82 -10.63 -0.05
CA SER A 265 19.48 -11.16 -1.26
C SER A 265 21.01 -11.22 -1.19
N LEU A 266 21.62 -10.59 -0.20
CA LEU A 266 23.08 -10.52 -0.05
C LEU A 266 23.65 -11.68 0.76
N GLY A 267 22.81 -12.61 1.25
CA GLY A 267 23.27 -13.79 1.99
C GLY A 267 24.01 -13.45 3.30
N GLY A 268 23.56 -12.42 4.00
CA GLY A 268 24.15 -11.96 5.28
C GLY A 268 25.37 -11.05 5.13
N ARG A 269 25.79 -10.72 3.92
CA ARG A 269 26.87 -9.73 3.67
C ARG A 269 26.29 -8.35 3.51
N ASP A 270 27.04 -7.34 3.96
CA ASP A 270 26.68 -5.93 3.77
C ASP A 270 27.36 -5.37 2.52
N ILE A 271 26.69 -4.45 1.82
CA ILE A 271 27.36 -3.57 0.84
C ILE A 271 27.86 -2.36 1.63
N LEU A 272 29.14 -2.04 1.49
CA LEU A 272 29.79 -0.88 2.10
C LEU A 272 30.33 0.01 0.99
N LEU A 273 29.80 1.24 0.89
CA LEU A 273 30.23 2.22 -0.10
C LEU A 273 30.89 3.40 0.61
N PRO A 274 32.22 3.49 0.60
CA PRO A 274 32.92 4.62 1.17
C PRO A 274 32.70 5.89 0.34
N TRP A 275 32.64 7.04 1.05
CA TRP A 275 32.75 8.35 0.46
C TRP A 275 34.18 8.89 0.71
N GLY A 276 34.92 9.21 -0.34
CA GLY A 276 36.27 9.71 -0.33
C GLY A 276 37.07 9.27 -1.53
#